data_436e914699bc3a41eb27816276bce382
#
_entry.id   436e914699bc3a41eb27816276bce382
#
_cell.length_a   1.000
_cell.length_b   1.000
_cell.length_c   1.000
_cell.angle_alpha   90.00
_cell.angle_beta   90.00
_cell.angle_gamma   90.00
#
_symmetry.space_group_name_H-M   'P 1'
#
loop_
_entity.id
_entity.type
_entity.pdbx_description
1 polymer ?
#
loop_
_entity_poly.entity_id
_entity_poly.type
_entity_poly.pdbx_seq_one_letter_code
_entity_poly.pdbx_strand_id
1 'polypeptide(L)'
;MKPDLYGCCGRVLLLLLIAAAPDRAQQDSGLARAPAPDTAANRREAGTRAETDTTGYEQLRTVKNDAFALGERLVFDVNYGFITAGEAVMEIPSIDTVAGRACYQVDFEVNSLSSFAWIYKVEDRYKTFIDVESIAPWKFEQHVREGSYRRDFIADFDQIHHVARTTEGTHPIPAYVHDIMSAFYYVRTMDFAGSHPGDIFMLHNFYKDTTYDLGVKFLGRQELEVKAGTFHTIVVEPLVKEGGLFKSEGRIVIWLSDDERKIPVRVNTKVLIGSIDTELTQYSGLAGPLTARIR
;
A
#
# COMPACT_ATOMS: atom_id res chain seq x y z
N MET A 1 2.33 40.72 -7.10
CA MET A 1 2.82 39.39 -6.68
C MET A 1 1.73 38.77 -5.81
N LYS A 2 0.90 37.90 -6.39
CA LYS A 2 -0.08 37.12 -5.63
C LYS A 2 0.63 35.81 -5.24
N PRO A 3 0.59 35.38 -3.98
CA PRO A 3 1.16 34.09 -3.62
C PRO A 3 0.32 32.97 -4.25
N ASP A 4 1.01 32.02 -4.87
CA ASP A 4 0.43 30.79 -5.43
C ASP A 4 -0.16 29.91 -4.31
N LEU A 5 -1.38 30.22 -3.91
CA LEU A 5 -2.17 29.36 -3.00
C LEU A 5 -2.64 28.06 -3.66
N TYR A 6 -2.52 27.94 -4.99
CA TYR A 6 -2.97 26.78 -5.76
C TYR A 6 -2.00 25.59 -5.76
N GLY A 7 -0.77 25.79 -5.31
CA GLY A 7 0.23 24.71 -5.27
C GLY A 7 0.14 23.77 -4.07
N CYS A 8 -0.59 24.16 -3.01
CA CYS A 8 -0.58 23.43 -1.74
C CYS A 8 -1.77 22.46 -1.57
N CYS A 9 -2.94 22.77 -2.14
CA CYS A 9 -4.13 21.90 -2.04
C CYS A 9 -4.08 20.65 -2.94
N GLY A 10 -3.34 20.72 -4.05
CA GLY A 10 -3.35 19.72 -5.09
C GLY A 10 -2.60 18.43 -4.81
N ARG A 11 -1.78 18.40 -3.75
CA ARG A 11 -0.97 17.23 -3.39
C ARG A 11 -1.53 16.44 -2.21
N VAL A 12 -2.64 16.88 -1.67
CA VAL A 12 -3.16 16.45 -0.38
C VAL A 12 -4.01 15.19 -0.48
N LEU A 13 -4.67 14.95 -1.61
CA LEU A 13 -5.56 13.79 -1.78
C LEU A 13 -4.84 12.51 -2.24
N LEU A 14 -3.65 12.63 -2.87
CA LEU A 14 -2.81 11.50 -3.31
C LEU A 14 -2.20 10.71 -2.14
N LEU A 15 -2.23 11.27 -0.94
CA LEU A 15 -1.55 10.73 0.25
C LEU A 15 -2.19 9.50 0.87
N LEU A 16 -3.30 9.00 0.32
CA LEU A 16 -3.94 7.80 0.85
C LEU A 16 -3.09 6.54 0.67
N LEU A 17 -2.21 6.51 -0.34
CA LEU A 17 -1.30 5.38 -0.58
C LEU A 17 -0.01 5.77 -1.33
N ILE A 18 0.13 6.96 -1.93
CA ILE A 18 1.27 7.29 -2.79
C ILE A 18 1.65 8.76 -2.65
N ALA A 19 2.84 9.01 -2.16
CA ALA A 19 3.47 10.31 -2.17
C ALA A 19 4.18 10.58 -3.51
N ALA A 20 3.69 11.52 -4.31
CA ALA A 20 4.40 12.00 -5.49
C ALA A 20 5.23 13.23 -5.14
N ALA A 21 6.56 13.09 -5.07
CA ALA A 21 7.47 14.22 -5.01
C ALA A 21 7.62 14.88 -6.39
N PRO A 22 7.77 16.22 -6.47
CA PRO A 22 8.07 16.87 -7.75
C PRO A 22 9.49 16.57 -8.18
N ASP A 23 9.62 16.27 -9.47
CA ASP A 23 10.89 16.28 -10.18
C ASP A 23 11.55 17.66 -10.06
N ARG A 24 12.66 17.73 -9.33
CA ARG A 24 13.69 18.74 -9.55
C ARG A 24 14.94 18.01 -10.00
N ALA A 25 15.16 18.03 -11.30
CA ALA A 25 16.47 17.79 -11.85
C ALA A 25 17.46 18.73 -11.16
N GLN A 26 18.42 18.15 -10.45
CA GLN A 26 19.64 18.84 -10.06
C GLN A 26 20.80 17.89 -10.29
N GLN A 27 21.53 18.18 -11.39
CA GLN A 27 22.92 17.80 -11.56
C GLN A 27 23.72 18.37 -10.37
N ASP A 28 24.54 17.58 -9.70
CA ASP A 28 25.98 17.83 -9.71
C ASP A 28 26.79 16.74 -8.96
N SER A 29 27.77 16.32 -9.64
CA SER A 29 29.14 15.89 -9.38
C SER A 29 29.62 15.66 -7.92
N GLY A 30 30.30 14.52 -7.72
CA GLY A 30 31.62 14.52 -7.11
C GLY A 30 31.83 13.86 -5.77
N LEU A 31 32.45 12.67 -5.80
CA LEU A 31 33.51 12.20 -4.89
C LEU A 31 33.24 12.10 -3.37
N ALA A 32 33.23 10.91 -2.80
CA ALA A 32 34.26 10.35 -1.96
C ALA A 32 33.77 9.12 -1.18
N ARG A 33 34.53 8.05 -1.31
CA ARG A 33 34.41 6.75 -0.63
C ARG A 33 35.12 6.84 0.75
N ALA A 34 34.45 6.40 1.81
CA ALA A 34 35.12 6.01 3.05
C ALA A 34 34.31 4.91 3.78
N PRO A 35 34.98 4.05 4.60
CA PRO A 35 34.61 2.66 4.74
C PRO A 35 33.68 2.37 5.91
N ALA A 36 33.06 1.17 5.87
CA ALA A 36 32.19 0.60 6.89
C ALA A 36 32.98 0.27 8.19
N PRO A 37 32.28 0.24 9.33
CA PRO A 37 32.66 -0.64 10.42
C PRO A 37 31.73 -1.84 10.52
N ASP A 38 32.34 -3.01 10.59
CA ASP A 38 31.75 -4.28 11.02
C ASP A 38 31.13 -4.14 12.41
N THR A 39 29.87 -4.58 12.53
CA THR A 39 29.39 -5.10 13.81
C THR A 39 28.36 -6.21 13.54
N ALA A 40 28.82 -7.43 13.77
CA ALA A 40 28.01 -8.63 13.79
C ALA A 40 27.05 -8.57 14.99
N ALA A 41 25.75 -8.59 14.74
CA ALA A 41 24.75 -8.90 15.74
C ALA A 41 23.63 -9.73 15.10
N ASN A 42 23.72 -11.01 15.39
CA ASN A 42 22.70 -12.04 15.53
C ASN A 42 21.40 -11.89 14.71
N ARG A 43 21.50 -12.26 13.43
CA ARG A 43 20.36 -12.46 12.54
C ARG A 43 19.94 -13.93 12.66
N ARG A 44 18.85 -14.21 13.33
CA ARG A 44 18.17 -15.49 13.19
C ARG A 44 17.39 -15.46 11.86
N GLU A 45 18.04 -15.94 10.83
CA GLU A 45 17.39 -16.26 9.56
C GLU A 45 16.60 -17.56 9.76
N ALA A 46 15.28 -17.47 9.67
CA ALA A 46 14.44 -18.66 9.44
C ALA A 46 14.64 -19.05 7.97
N GLY A 47 15.71 -19.79 7.72
CA GLY A 47 15.98 -20.39 6.41
C GLY A 47 14.98 -21.50 6.11
N THR A 48 13.96 -21.21 5.32
CA THR A 48 13.20 -22.26 4.63
C THR A 48 14.00 -22.65 3.40
N ARG A 49 14.58 -23.85 3.46
CA ARG A 49 15.34 -24.47 2.37
C ARG A 49 14.38 -24.77 1.23
N ALA A 50 14.57 -24.13 0.07
CA ALA A 50 13.82 -24.45 -1.14
C ALA A 50 14.15 -25.89 -1.59
N GLU A 51 13.14 -26.74 -1.65
CA GLU A 51 13.22 -28.02 -2.33
C GLU A 51 13.02 -27.77 -3.83
N THR A 52 14.04 -28.05 -4.63
CA THR A 52 14.00 -27.96 -6.08
C THR A 52 13.23 -29.19 -6.61
N ASP A 53 12.01 -28.97 -7.10
CA ASP A 53 11.30 -29.97 -7.88
C ASP A 53 11.91 -30.05 -9.28
N THR A 54 12.03 -31.28 -9.82
CA THR A 54 12.72 -31.64 -11.09
C THR A 54 11.99 -31.12 -12.35
N THR A 55 10.97 -30.29 -12.24
CA THR A 55 10.23 -29.69 -13.36
C THR A 55 10.73 -28.30 -13.78
N GLY A 56 11.76 -27.74 -13.12
CA GLY A 56 12.37 -26.48 -13.51
C GLY A 56 11.54 -25.22 -13.20
N TYR A 57 10.41 -25.35 -12.50
CA TYR A 57 9.68 -24.21 -11.97
C TYR A 57 10.07 -23.99 -10.51
N GLU A 58 10.68 -22.86 -10.19
CA GLU A 58 10.84 -22.45 -8.79
C GLU A 58 9.46 -22.32 -8.14
N GLN A 59 9.21 -23.15 -7.12
CA GLN A 59 7.94 -23.13 -6.40
C GLN A 59 7.89 -21.86 -5.54
N LEU A 60 6.96 -20.96 -5.83
CA LEU A 60 6.72 -19.78 -5.00
C LEU A 60 6.18 -20.19 -3.64
N ARG A 61 6.41 -19.35 -2.61
CA ARG A 61 5.83 -19.55 -1.28
C ARG A 61 4.30 -19.67 -1.34
N THR A 62 3.73 -20.35 -0.37
CA THR A 62 2.28 -20.33 -0.11
C THR A 62 2.02 -19.53 1.14
N VAL A 63 1.12 -18.55 1.06
CA VAL A 63 0.67 -17.71 2.18
C VAL A 63 -0.76 -18.08 2.53
N LYS A 64 -1.02 -18.41 3.78
CA LYS A 64 -2.40 -18.61 4.25
C LYS A 64 -3.16 -17.28 4.16
N ASN A 65 -4.26 -17.26 3.43
CA ASN A 65 -5.10 -16.08 3.27
C ASN A 65 -6.52 -16.34 3.76
N ASP A 66 -6.82 -15.87 4.96
CA ASP A 66 -8.17 -15.80 5.52
C ASP A 66 -8.70 -14.35 5.51
N ALA A 67 -7.91 -13.39 5.01
CA ALA A 67 -8.19 -11.96 5.14
C ALA A 67 -9.17 -11.44 4.09
N PHE A 68 -9.06 -11.89 2.85
CA PHE A 68 -9.85 -11.36 1.73
C PHE A 68 -10.14 -12.43 0.69
N ALA A 69 -11.17 -12.20 -0.12
CA ALA A 69 -11.58 -13.11 -1.19
C ALA A 69 -12.21 -12.35 -2.35
N LEU A 70 -12.45 -13.07 -3.45
CA LEU A 70 -13.25 -12.58 -4.57
C LEU A 70 -14.60 -12.03 -4.10
N GLY A 71 -14.97 -10.85 -4.57
CA GLY A 71 -16.22 -10.15 -4.25
C GLY A 71 -16.10 -9.16 -3.10
N GLU A 72 -14.94 -9.08 -2.41
CA GLU A 72 -14.73 -8.05 -1.39
C GLU A 72 -14.88 -6.65 -2.00
N ARG A 73 -15.67 -5.80 -1.34
CA ARG A 73 -15.83 -4.39 -1.69
C ARG A 73 -15.93 -3.54 -0.43
N LEU A 74 -15.04 -2.55 -0.33
CA LEU A 74 -14.91 -1.62 0.79
C LEU A 74 -15.06 -0.20 0.26
N VAL A 75 -15.92 0.61 0.90
CA VAL A 75 -16.18 2.00 0.52
C VAL A 75 -15.81 2.92 1.65
N PHE A 76 -15.14 4.01 1.32
CA PHE A 76 -14.61 4.96 2.29
C PHE A 76 -15.00 6.39 1.93
N ASP A 77 -15.30 7.20 2.94
CA ASP A 77 -15.27 8.65 2.81
C ASP A 77 -13.84 9.15 2.94
N VAL A 78 -13.47 10.08 2.08
CA VAL A 78 -12.20 10.81 2.14
C VAL A 78 -12.46 12.20 2.71
N ASN A 79 -12.01 12.43 3.95
CA ASN A 79 -12.28 13.65 4.70
C ASN A 79 -11.02 14.51 4.81
N TYR A 80 -11.15 15.82 4.57
CA TYR A 80 -10.16 16.83 4.92
C TYR A 80 -10.69 17.67 6.07
N GLY A 81 -10.16 17.46 7.27
CA GLY A 81 -10.74 17.98 8.49
C GLY A 81 -12.16 17.44 8.70
N PHE A 82 -13.15 18.31 8.68
CA PHE A 82 -14.57 17.97 8.84
C PHE A 82 -15.36 17.96 7.52
N ILE A 83 -14.70 18.12 6.39
CA ILE A 83 -15.33 18.15 5.06
C ILE A 83 -15.07 16.83 4.36
N THR A 84 -16.12 16.13 3.92
CA THR A 84 -16.00 15.01 3.01
C THR A 84 -15.69 15.53 1.62
N ALA A 85 -14.47 15.29 1.16
CA ALA A 85 -13.93 15.79 -0.10
C ALA A 85 -14.08 14.78 -1.23
N GLY A 86 -14.11 13.48 -0.92
CA GLY A 86 -14.12 12.40 -1.90
C GLY A 86 -14.65 11.09 -1.35
N GLU A 87 -14.70 10.11 -2.23
CA GLU A 87 -14.98 8.71 -1.95
C GLU A 87 -13.83 7.86 -2.47
N ALA A 88 -13.48 6.80 -1.74
CA ALA A 88 -12.56 5.78 -2.20
C ALA A 88 -13.25 4.41 -2.18
N VAL A 89 -12.98 3.60 -3.19
CA VAL A 89 -13.51 2.23 -3.31
C VAL A 89 -12.36 1.28 -3.52
N MET A 90 -12.30 0.23 -2.72
CA MET A 90 -11.35 -0.87 -2.86
C MET A 90 -12.13 -2.16 -3.06
N GLU A 91 -11.85 -2.91 -4.14
CA GLU A 91 -12.61 -4.11 -4.46
C GLU A 91 -11.78 -5.20 -5.15
N ILE A 92 -12.27 -6.45 -5.06
CA ILE A 92 -11.71 -7.63 -5.74
C ILE A 92 -12.81 -8.17 -6.69
N PRO A 93 -12.95 -7.59 -7.90
CA PRO A 93 -14.05 -7.94 -8.80
C PRO A 93 -13.87 -9.28 -9.52
N SER A 94 -12.62 -9.75 -9.71
CA SER A 94 -12.33 -10.97 -10.46
C SER A 94 -11.07 -11.68 -9.99
N ILE A 95 -10.92 -12.94 -10.46
CA ILE A 95 -9.65 -13.67 -10.46
C ILE A 95 -9.27 -13.85 -11.92
N ASP A 96 -8.12 -13.30 -12.30
CA ASP A 96 -7.61 -13.33 -13.67
C ASP A 96 -6.33 -14.16 -13.77
N THR A 97 -5.96 -14.55 -14.98
CA THR A 97 -4.70 -15.26 -15.24
C THR A 97 -3.65 -14.27 -15.71
N VAL A 98 -2.60 -14.07 -14.90
CA VAL A 98 -1.43 -13.23 -15.25
C VAL A 98 -0.17 -14.07 -15.16
N ALA A 99 0.66 -14.03 -16.20
CA ALA A 99 1.88 -14.86 -16.31
C ALA A 99 1.64 -16.37 -16.06
N GLY A 100 0.45 -16.88 -16.44
CA GLY A 100 0.07 -18.29 -16.25
C GLY A 100 -0.41 -18.62 -14.82
N ARG A 101 -0.55 -17.65 -13.93
CA ARG A 101 -0.96 -17.84 -12.54
C ARG A 101 -2.29 -17.17 -12.25
N ALA A 102 -3.11 -17.79 -11.39
CA ALA A 102 -4.36 -17.20 -10.90
C ALA A 102 -4.05 -16.04 -9.96
N CYS A 103 -4.62 -14.86 -10.25
CA CYS A 103 -4.39 -13.65 -9.49
C CYS A 103 -5.71 -12.97 -9.13
N TYR A 104 -5.85 -12.55 -7.88
CA TYR A 104 -6.87 -11.58 -7.51
C TYR A 104 -6.62 -10.27 -8.28
N GLN A 105 -7.58 -9.80 -9.07
CA GLN A 105 -7.58 -8.41 -9.51
C GLN A 105 -8.08 -7.56 -8.35
N VAL A 106 -7.27 -6.61 -7.91
CA VAL A 106 -7.63 -5.62 -6.89
C VAL A 106 -7.70 -4.27 -7.55
N ASP A 107 -8.86 -3.66 -7.52
CA ASP A 107 -9.09 -2.30 -8.00
C ASP A 107 -9.22 -1.34 -6.82
N PHE A 108 -8.57 -0.17 -6.92
CA PHE A 108 -8.73 0.91 -5.98
C PHE A 108 -8.96 2.21 -6.74
N GLU A 109 -10.07 2.87 -6.47
CA GLU A 109 -10.45 4.14 -7.09
C GLU A 109 -10.65 5.21 -6.03
N VAL A 110 -10.20 6.43 -6.33
CA VAL A 110 -10.44 7.62 -5.51
C VAL A 110 -11.01 8.72 -6.37
N ASN A 111 -12.19 9.20 -6.01
CA ASN A 111 -12.89 10.23 -6.75
C ASN A 111 -13.29 11.38 -5.82
N SER A 112 -12.99 12.63 -6.22
CA SER A 112 -13.53 13.79 -5.51
C SER A 112 -15.03 13.91 -5.69
N LEU A 113 -15.77 14.28 -4.62
CA LEU A 113 -17.19 14.57 -4.72
C LEU A 113 -17.42 15.77 -5.67
N SER A 114 -18.55 15.80 -6.36
CA SER A 114 -18.92 16.90 -7.27
C SER A 114 -18.95 18.26 -6.57
N SER A 115 -19.32 18.27 -5.27
CA SER A 115 -19.30 19.44 -4.41
C SER A 115 -17.90 19.98 -4.10
N PHE A 116 -16.85 19.16 -4.28
CA PHE A 116 -15.45 19.50 -4.04
C PHE A 116 -14.62 19.57 -5.34
N ALA A 117 -15.03 18.86 -6.40
CA ALA A 117 -14.30 18.75 -7.66
C ALA A 117 -14.05 20.09 -8.37
N TRP A 118 -14.86 21.13 -8.10
CA TRP A 118 -14.65 22.47 -8.65
C TRP A 118 -13.46 23.19 -7.99
N ILE A 119 -13.07 22.80 -6.75
CA ILE A 119 -11.88 23.29 -6.07
C ILE A 119 -10.68 22.47 -6.54
N TYR A 120 -10.80 21.12 -6.47
CA TYR A 120 -9.74 20.20 -6.85
C TYR A 120 -10.33 18.87 -7.30
N LYS A 121 -10.19 18.55 -8.58
CA LYS A 121 -10.71 17.31 -9.17
C LYS A 121 -9.68 16.20 -9.02
N VAL A 122 -10.10 15.06 -8.47
CA VAL A 122 -9.33 13.82 -8.36
C VAL A 122 -10.12 12.69 -9.00
N GLU A 123 -9.45 11.90 -9.85
CA GLU A 123 -9.95 10.68 -10.49
C GLU A 123 -8.77 9.71 -10.61
N ASP A 124 -8.43 9.05 -9.50
CA ASP A 124 -7.29 8.15 -9.45
C ASP A 124 -7.73 6.71 -9.49
N ARG A 125 -7.00 5.88 -10.22
CA ARG A 125 -7.24 4.44 -10.33
C ARG A 125 -5.94 3.67 -10.20
N TYR A 126 -6.00 2.64 -9.37
CA TYR A 126 -4.92 1.69 -9.17
C TYR A 126 -5.46 0.30 -9.35
N LYS A 127 -4.68 -0.56 -10.00
CA LYS A 127 -5.00 -1.95 -10.18
C LYS A 127 -3.77 -2.79 -9.91
N THR A 128 -3.93 -3.85 -9.12
CA THR A 128 -2.87 -4.84 -8.93
C THR A 128 -3.42 -6.24 -9.12
N PHE A 129 -2.57 -7.15 -9.62
CA PHE A 129 -2.87 -8.55 -9.81
C PHE A 129 -2.02 -9.37 -8.84
N ILE A 130 -2.64 -9.84 -7.77
CA ILE A 130 -2.00 -10.52 -6.65
C ILE A 130 -2.20 -12.02 -6.78
N ASP A 131 -1.10 -12.77 -6.87
CA ASP A 131 -1.11 -14.24 -6.91
C ASP A 131 -1.92 -14.82 -5.74
N VAL A 132 -2.82 -15.75 -6.02
CA VAL A 132 -3.72 -16.31 -5.00
C VAL A 132 -3.02 -17.18 -3.96
N GLU A 133 -1.84 -17.73 -4.29
CA GLU A 133 -1.08 -18.61 -3.42
C GLU A 133 0.04 -17.86 -2.68
N SER A 134 0.86 -17.10 -3.41
CA SER A 134 2.04 -16.44 -2.84
C SER A 134 1.76 -15.08 -2.25
N ILE A 135 0.59 -14.49 -2.56
CA ILE A 135 0.19 -13.12 -2.20
C ILE A 135 1.30 -12.11 -2.58
N ALA A 136 1.85 -12.29 -3.79
CA ALA A 136 2.82 -11.40 -4.40
C ALA A 136 2.25 -10.87 -5.73
N PRO A 137 2.55 -9.62 -6.13
CA PRO A 137 2.00 -9.07 -7.36
C PRO A 137 2.69 -9.62 -8.59
N TRP A 138 1.93 -9.79 -9.68
CA TRP A 138 2.44 -10.05 -11.02
C TRP A 138 2.33 -8.82 -11.92
N LYS A 139 1.38 -7.92 -11.64
CA LYS A 139 1.20 -6.70 -12.41
C LYS A 139 0.62 -5.59 -11.55
N PHE A 140 1.04 -4.37 -11.82
CA PHE A 140 0.51 -3.16 -11.19
C PHE A 140 0.27 -2.08 -12.25
N GLU A 141 -0.87 -1.41 -12.18
CA GLU A 141 -1.25 -0.30 -13.03
C GLU A 141 -1.68 0.89 -12.18
N GLN A 142 -1.23 2.07 -12.56
CA GLN A 142 -1.54 3.33 -11.88
C GLN A 142 -1.95 4.38 -12.90
N HIS A 143 -3.12 4.99 -12.70
CA HIS A 143 -3.62 6.11 -13.47
C HIS A 143 -4.02 7.23 -12.52
N VAL A 144 -3.18 8.26 -12.41
CA VAL A 144 -3.40 9.41 -11.52
C VAL A 144 -3.88 10.60 -12.33
N ARG A 145 -4.96 11.22 -11.86
CA ARG A 145 -5.61 12.38 -12.48
C ARG A 145 -6.01 13.38 -11.41
N GLU A 146 -5.09 14.28 -11.03
CA GLU A 146 -5.26 15.24 -9.95
C GLU A 146 -5.08 16.67 -10.45
N GLY A 147 -6.14 17.44 -10.52
CA GLY A 147 -6.10 18.78 -11.10
C GLY A 147 -5.48 18.78 -12.50
N SER A 148 -4.30 19.38 -12.65
CA SER A 148 -3.51 19.34 -13.88
C SER A 148 -2.48 18.20 -13.95
N TYR A 149 -2.22 17.53 -12.82
CA TYR A 149 -1.25 16.43 -12.77
C TYR A 149 -1.80 15.15 -13.40
N ARG A 150 -0.97 14.48 -14.20
CA ARG A 150 -1.29 13.21 -14.87
C ARG A 150 -0.10 12.27 -14.74
N ARG A 151 -0.37 11.03 -14.39
CA ARG A 151 0.63 9.97 -14.41
C ARG A 151 -0.04 8.66 -14.80
N ASP A 152 0.58 7.96 -15.74
CA ASP A 152 0.27 6.58 -16.08
C ASP A 152 1.55 5.77 -15.87
N PHE A 153 1.43 4.65 -15.13
CA PHE A 153 2.55 3.77 -14.82
C PHE A 153 2.07 2.33 -14.82
N ILE A 154 2.86 1.45 -15.42
CA ILE A 154 2.61 0.01 -15.42
C ILE A 154 3.90 -0.68 -15.02
N ALA A 155 3.80 -1.72 -14.19
CA ALA A 155 4.88 -2.61 -13.83
C ALA A 155 4.42 -4.06 -13.92
N ASP A 156 5.14 -4.88 -14.67
CA ASP A 156 5.03 -6.33 -14.69
C ASP A 156 6.15 -6.92 -13.82
N PHE A 157 5.78 -7.71 -12.81
CA PHE A 157 6.71 -8.32 -11.86
C PHE A 157 6.94 -9.78 -12.20
N ASP A 158 8.13 -10.12 -12.65
CA ASP A 158 8.57 -11.49 -12.80
C ASP A 158 9.17 -11.98 -11.47
N GLN A 159 8.33 -12.53 -10.62
CA GLN A 159 8.72 -12.99 -9.27
C GLN A 159 9.65 -14.22 -9.31
N ILE A 160 9.71 -14.92 -10.44
CA ILE A 160 10.57 -16.09 -10.63
C ILE A 160 11.97 -15.66 -11.03
N HIS A 161 12.08 -14.74 -12.01
CA HIS A 161 13.36 -14.28 -12.51
C HIS A 161 13.86 -13.00 -11.82
N HIS A 162 13.12 -12.51 -10.79
CA HIS A 162 13.48 -11.34 -10.00
C HIS A 162 13.68 -10.06 -10.82
N VAL A 163 12.72 -9.79 -11.73
CA VAL A 163 12.77 -8.63 -12.62
C VAL A 163 11.41 -7.92 -12.64
N ALA A 164 11.42 -6.61 -12.48
CA ALA A 164 10.29 -5.74 -12.80
C ALA A 164 10.51 -5.08 -14.16
N ARG A 165 9.52 -5.17 -15.06
CA ARG A 165 9.47 -4.45 -16.33
C ARG A 165 8.43 -3.36 -16.19
N THR A 166 8.86 -2.11 -16.33
CA THR A 166 8.01 -0.95 -16.16
C THR A 166 7.90 -0.14 -17.44
N THR A 167 7.02 0.85 -17.48
CA THR A 167 6.95 1.84 -18.57
C THR A 167 8.25 2.65 -18.71
N GLU A 168 9.10 2.66 -17.68
CA GLU A 168 10.32 3.46 -17.61
C GLU A 168 11.60 2.61 -17.76
N GLY A 169 11.50 1.26 -17.67
CA GLY A 169 12.66 0.38 -17.83
C GLY A 169 12.53 -1.02 -17.26
N THR A 170 13.66 -1.68 -17.11
CA THR A 170 13.76 -3.04 -16.52
C THR A 170 14.69 -2.98 -15.31
N HIS A 171 14.22 -3.48 -14.18
CA HIS A 171 14.88 -3.33 -12.89
C HIS A 171 14.97 -4.68 -12.16
N PRO A 172 16.11 -5.01 -11.53
CA PRO A 172 16.20 -6.17 -10.66
C PRO A 172 15.36 -5.94 -9.40
N ILE A 173 14.70 -6.98 -8.95
CA ILE A 173 13.86 -6.95 -7.74
C ILE A 173 14.20 -8.13 -6.81
N PRO A 174 14.05 -7.99 -5.49
CA PRO A 174 14.13 -9.13 -4.58
C PRO A 174 12.90 -10.03 -4.73
N ALA A 175 13.02 -11.26 -4.22
CA ALA A 175 11.89 -12.17 -4.13
C ALA A 175 10.72 -11.54 -3.35
N TYR A 176 9.52 -11.76 -3.85
CA TYR A 176 8.27 -11.32 -3.21
C TYR A 176 8.21 -9.79 -2.96
N VAL A 177 8.79 -9.02 -3.87
CA VAL A 177 8.61 -7.57 -3.85
C VAL A 177 7.14 -7.23 -4.07
N HIS A 178 6.67 -6.21 -3.40
CA HIS A 178 5.29 -5.74 -3.49
C HIS A 178 5.22 -4.38 -4.20
N ASP A 179 4.16 -4.14 -4.96
CA ASP A 179 3.67 -2.78 -5.18
C ASP A 179 2.92 -2.30 -3.93
N ILE A 180 2.50 -1.04 -3.92
CA ILE A 180 1.88 -0.46 -2.73
C ILE A 180 0.54 -1.10 -2.35
N MET A 181 -0.26 -1.52 -3.35
CA MET A 181 -1.55 -2.15 -3.11
C MET A 181 -1.37 -3.59 -2.62
N SER A 182 -0.51 -4.36 -3.27
CA SER A 182 -0.22 -5.73 -2.85
C SER A 182 0.48 -5.79 -1.49
N ALA A 183 1.34 -4.81 -1.14
CA ALA A 183 1.91 -4.68 0.20
C ALA A 183 0.82 -4.53 1.26
N PHE A 184 -0.18 -3.69 0.99
CA PHE A 184 -1.32 -3.48 1.88
C PHE A 184 -2.12 -4.77 2.08
N TYR A 185 -2.44 -5.50 1.00
CA TYR A 185 -3.13 -6.79 1.08
C TYR A 185 -2.29 -7.87 1.76
N TYR A 186 -0.96 -7.89 1.55
CA TYR A 186 -0.07 -8.82 2.23
C TYR A 186 -0.05 -8.58 3.75
N VAL A 187 -0.02 -7.33 4.21
CA VAL A 187 -0.10 -6.98 5.64
C VAL A 187 -1.37 -7.54 6.29
N ARG A 188 -2.49 -7.60 5.58
CA ARG A 188 -3.74 -8.18 6.08
C ARG A 188 -3.64 -9.68 6.34
N THR A 189 -2.69 -10.39 5.72
CA THR A 189 -2.44 -11.82 5.98
C THR A 189 -1.49 -12.09 7.15
N MET A 190 -0.84 -11.05 7.69
CA MET A 190 0.11 -11.20 8.81
C MET A 190 -0.60 -11.49 10.13
N ASP A 191 0.09 -12.23 11.01
CA ASP A 191 -0.35 -12.46 12.37
C ASP A 191 0.20 -11.40 13.32
N PHE A 192 -0.71 -10.69 14.00
CA PHE A 192 -0.38 -9.68 15.01
C PHE A 192 -0.74 -10.14 16.45
N ALA A 193 -1.14 -11.42 16.65
CA ALA A 193 -1.65 -11.87 17.95
C ALA A 193 -0.65 -11.67 19.10
N GLY A 194 0.61 -12.00 18.89
CA GLY A 194 1.69 -11.85 19.88
C GLY A 194 2.47 -10.53 19.81
N SER A 195 2.01 -9.55 19.01
CA SER A 195 2.77 -8.32 18.79
C SER A 195 2.68 -7.33 19.95
N HIS A 196 3.79 -6.63 20.21
CA HIS A 196 3.89 -5.55 21.18
C HIS A 196 4.10 -4.20 20.47
N PRO A 197 3.63 -3.08 21.05
CA PRO A 197 3.88 -1.77 20.48
C PRO A 197 5.37 -1.52 20.25
N GLY A 198 5.72 -1.21 19.01
CA GLY A 198 7.11 -1.02 18.58
C GLY A 198 7.66 -2.13 17.68
N ASP A 199 7.03 -3.32 17.64
CA ASP A 199 7.42 -4.40 16.74
C ASP A 199 7.31 -3.94 15.27
N ILE A 200 8.27 -4.35 14.43
CA ILE A 200 8.36 -3.96 13.02
C ILE A 200 8.41 -5.21 12.15
N PHE A 201 7.49 -5.29 11.21
CA PHE A 201 7.43 -6.32 10.18
C PHE A 201 8.03 -5.75 8.89
N MET A 202 9.02 -6.44 8.31
CA MET A 202 9.72 -5.94 7.12
C MET A 202 9.24 -6.63 5.86
N LEU A 203 9.01 -5.85 4.81
CA LEU A 203 8.77 -6.32 3.44
C LEU A 203 9.49 -5.42 2.43
N HIS A 204 9.59 -5.89 1.18
CA HIS A 204 10.15 -5.11 0.09
C HIS A 204 9.03 -4.50 -0.74
N ASN A 205 9.15 -3.20 -1.01
CA ASN A 205 8.20 -2.47 -1.84
C ASN A 205 8.92 -1.86 -3.06
N PHE A 206 8.31 -1.98 -4.23
CA PHE A 206 8.80 -1.39 -5.47
C PHE A 206 7.99 -0.14 -5.82
N TYR A 207 8.71 0.97 -6.01
CA TYR A 207 8.11 2.23 -6.38
C TYR A 207 9.09 3.11 -7.14
N LYS A 208 8.64 3.80 -8.21
CA LYS A 208 9.49 4.65 -9.06
C LYS A 208 10.80 3.95 -9.43
N ASP A 209 10.66 2.74 -9.99
CA ASP A 209 11.78 1.94 -10.53
C ASP A 209 12.85 1.55 -9.50
N THR A 210 12.52 1.62 -8.22
CA THR A 210 13.44 1.29 -7.13
C THR A 210 12.75 0.42 -6.07
N THR A 211 13.48 -0.53 -5.52
CA THR A 211 13.04 -1.32 -4.36
C THR A 211 13.45 -0.64 -3.07
N TYR A 212 12.52 -0.58 -2.12
CA TYR A 212 12.70 -0.04 -0.77
C TYR A 212 12.32 -1.06 0.28
N ASP A 213 13.00 -1.02 1.41
CA ASP A 213 12.55 -1.71 2.61
C ASP A 213 11.35 -0.96 3.20
N LEU A 214 10.23 -1.63 3.33
CA LEU A 214 9.03 -1.12 3.98
C LEU A 214 8.85 -1.79 5.33
N GLY A 215 8.98 -1.04 6.42
CA GLY A 215 8.67 -1.49 7.77
C GLY A 215 7.21 -1.22 8.08
N VAL A 216 6.50 -2.20 8.65
CA VAL A 216 5.16 -2.02 9.20
C VAL A 216 5.29 -2.09 10.72
N LYS A 217 5.21 -0.94 11.38
CA LYS A 217 5.32 -0.84 12.83
C LYS A 217 3.98 -1.05 13.47
N PHE A 218 3.88 -2.01 14.39
CA PHE A 218 2.70 -2.19 15.23
C PHE A 218 2.68 -1.13 16.34
N LEU A 219 1.60 -0.39 16.45
CA LEU A 219 1.43 0.67 17.45
C LEU A 219 0.58 0.25 18.64
N GLY A 220 -0.21 -0.82 18.50
CA GLY A 220 -1.11 -1.31 19.56
C GLY A 220 -2.50 -1.63 19.04
N ARG A 221 -3.45 -1.71 19.96
CA ARG A 221 -4.87 -1.98 19.70
C ARG A 221 -5.72 -0.91 20.35
N GLN A 222 -6.85 -0.57 19.70
CA GLN A 222 -7.84 0.35 20.27
C GLN A 222 -9.23 0.13 19.68
N GLU A 223 -10.24 0.61 20.34
CA GLU A 223 -11.58 0.73 19.76
C GLU A 223 -11.64 1.98 18.89
N LEU A 224 -12.34 1.87 17.76
CA LEU A 224 -12.53 2.96 16.82
C LEU A 224 -13.96 2.97 16.29
N GLU A 225 -14.61 4.11 16.35
CA GLU A 225 -15.91 4.37 15.76
C GLU A 225 -15.75 5.09 14.42
N VAL A 226 -16.44 4.58 13.39
CA VAL A 226 -16.56 5.17 12.05
C VAL A 226 -18.01 5.01 11.57
N LYS A 227 -18.36 5.55 10.40
CA LYS A 227 -19.72 5.41 9.85
C LYS A 227 -20.19 3.96 9.68
N ALA A 228 -19.28 3.02 9.40
CA ALA A 228 -19.59 1.60 9.24
C ALA A 228 -19.87 0.87 10.58
N GLY A 229 -19.58 1.48 11.73
CA GLY A 229 -19.77 0.93 13.06
C GLY A 229 -18.60 1.17 13.99
N THR A 230 -18.61 0.48 15.15
CA THR A 230 -17.51 0.49 16.12
C THR A 230 -16.74 -0.82 16.02
N PHE A 231 -15.41 -0.75 16.02
CA PHE A 231 -14.52 -1.89 15.80
C PHE A 231 -13.41 -1.96 16.85
N HIS A 232 -13.06 -3.18 17.26
CA HIS A 232 -11.72 -3.41 17.79
C HIS A 232 -10.72 -3.33 16.64
N THR A 233 -9.62 -2.60 16.80
CA THR A 233 -8.66 -2.37 15.73
C THR A 233 -7.22 -2.63 16.16
N ILE A 234 -6.43 -3.13 15.18
CA ILE A 234 -4.98 -3.15 15.17
C ILE A 234 -4.52 -1.83 14.55
N VAL A 235 -3.57 -1.15 15.19
CA VAL A 235 -3.03 0.12 14.68
C VAL A 235 -1.61 -0.11 14.19
N VAL A 236 -1.35 0.23 12.93
CA VAL A 236 -0.04 0.10 12.30
C VAL A 236 0.41 1.39 11.63
N GLU A 237 1.72 1.55 11.49
CA GLU A 237 2.38 2.68 10.85
C GLU A 237 3.39 2.17 9.81
N PRO A 238 3.19 2.42 8.50
CA PRO A 238 4.20 2.12 7.50
C PRO A 238 5.40 3.06 7.66
N LEU A 239 6.60 2.47 7.80
CA LEU A 239 7.87 3.15 7.93
C LEU A 239 8.68 2.94 6.67
N VAL A 240 9.07 4.00 6.00
CA VAL A 240 9.96 3.93 4.85
C VAL A 240 11.29 4.54 5.19
N LYS A 241 12.39 3.79 4.97
CA LYS A 241 13.75 4.27 5.16
C LYS A 241 14.07 5.43 4.22
N GLU A 242 15.12 6.20 4.56
CA GLU A 242 15.59 7.35 3.79
C GLU A 242 15.69 7.08 2.28
N GLY A 243 15.04 7.93 1.47
CA GLY A 243 14.94 7.78 0.02
C GLY A 243 13.61 7.21 -0.49
N GLY A 244 12.80 6.62 0.39
CA GLY A 244 11.50 6.03 0.03
C GLY A 244 10.33 7.00 0.01
N LEU A 245 9.15 6.43 -0.22
CA LEU A 245 7.89 7.08 -0.58
C LEU A 245 7.41 8.20 0.36
N PHE A 246 7.69 8.13 1.66
CA PHE A 246 7.04 8.92 2.71
C PHE A 246 7.93 9.97 3.38
N LYS A 247 9.16 10.16 2.90
CA LYS A 247 10.14 11.06 3.56
C LYS A 247 9.70 12.52 3.66
N SER A 248 8.82 12.99 2.79
CA SER A 248 8.45 14.41 2.69
C SER A 248 7.02 14.75 3.10
N GLU A 249 6.18 13.77 3.43
CA GLU A 249 4.73 13.98 3.35
C GLU A 249 3.93 13.68 4.62
N GLY A 250 4.60 13.34 5.71
CA GLY A 250 3.96 13.19 7.00
C GLY A 250 3.69 11.73 7.40
N ARG A 251 3.16 11.58 8.59
CA ARG A 251 2.91 10.30 9.23
C ARG A 251 1.62 9.69 8.70
N ILE A 252 1.66 8.40 8.34
CA ILE A 252 0.48 7.60 8.01
C ILE A 252 0.20 6.64 9.16
N VAL A 253 -1.04 6.56 9.60
CA VAL A 253 -1.50 5.58 10.59
C VAL A 253 -2.71 4.85 10.03
N ILE A 254 -2.70 3.53 10.12
CA ILE A 254 -3.73 2.66 9.58
C ILE A 254 -4.36 1.86 10.72
N TRP A 255 -5.67 1.86 10.78
CA TRP A 255 -6.48 1.02 11.68
C TRP A 255 -7.09 -0.11 10.87
N LEU A 256 -6.71 -1.33 11.21
CA LEU A 256 -7.25 -2.56 10.62
C LEU A 256 -8.18 -3.21 11.63
N SER A 257 -9.25 -3.87 11.21
CA SER A 257 -10.07 -4.67 12.11
C SER A 257 -9.23 -5.75 12.82
N ASP A 258 -9.39 -5.91 14.15
CA ASP A 258 -8.63 -6.89 14.95
C ASP A 258 -9.29 -8.26 14.87
N ASP A 259 -9.35 -8.80 13.67
CA ASP A 259 -9.83 -10.13 13.34
C ASP A 259 -9.07 -10.71 12.13
N GLU A 260 -9.50 -11.85 11.62
CA GLU A 260 -8.85 -12.48 10.48
C GLU A 260 -9.01 -11.67 9.17
N ARG A 261 -10.03 -10.80 9.07
CA ARG A 261 -10.28 -10.01 7.85
C ARG A 261 -9.33 -8.83 7.72
N LYS A 262 -8.93 -8.22 8.84
CA LYS A 262 -8.05 -7.05 8.90
C LYS A 262 -8.42 -6.00 7.85
N ILE A 263 -9.73 -5.73 7.70
CA ILE A 263 -10.18 -4.69 6.78
C ILE A 263 -9.72 -3.32 7.28
N PRO A 264 -9.34 -2.39 6.38
CA PRO A 264 -9.05 -1.03 6.79
C PRO A 264 -10.32 -0.34 7.30
N VAL A 265 -10.28 0.11 8.55
CA VAL A 265 -11.37 0.87 9.19
C VAL A 265 -11.13 2.36 9.04
N ARG A 266 -9.88 2.81 9.21
CA ARG A 266 -9.44 4.19 8.98
C ARG A 266 -7.99 4.22 8.49
N VAL A 267 -7.69 5.19 7.64
CA VAL A 267 -6.32 5.62 7.33
C VAL A 267 -6.23 7.11 7.60
N ASN A 268 -5.34 7.53 8.49
CA ASN A 268 -5.03 8.93 8.73
C ASN A 268 -3.68 9.28 8.14
N THR A 269 -3.65 10.30 7.31
CA THR A 269 -2.42 10.81 6.69
C THR A 269 -2.22 12.27 7.09
N LYS A 270 -1.14 12.54 7.83
CA LYS A 270 -0.73 13.92 8.09
C LYS A 270 -0.19 14.56 6.83
N VAL A 271 -0.64 15.75 6.55
CA VAL A 271 -0.19 16.56 5.41
C VAL A 271 0.41 17.86 5.92
N LEU A 272 0.98 18.67 5.01
CA LEU A 272 1.63 19.93 5.38
C LEU A 272 0.70 20.85 6.22
N ILE A 273 -0.59 20.84 5.92
CA ILE A 273 -1.61 21.59 6.68
C ILE A 273 -2.76 20.63 6.97
N GLY A 274 -2.91 20.17 8.22
CA GLY A 274 -4.00 19.32 8.66
C GLY A 274 -3.74 17.82 8.47
N SER A 275 -4.81 17.08 8.23
CA SER A 275 -4.79 15.63 7.94
C SER A 275 -5.91 15.24 6.98
N ILE A 276 -5.70 14.13 6.31
CA ILE A 276 -6.73 13.43 5.53
C ILE A 276 -7.09 12.16 6.29
N ASP A 277 -8.37 11.98 6.54
CA ASP A 277 -8.93 10.80 7.14
C ASP A 277 -9.77 10.05 6.10
N THR A 278 -9.39 8.80 5.81
CA THR A 278 -10.18 7.90 4.98
C THR A 278 -10.86 6.91 5.90
N GLU A 279 -12.18 6.95 5.98
CA GLU A 279 -12.97 6.21 6.95
C GLU A 279 -13.95 5.26 6.26
N LEU A 280 -13.98 4.01 6.72
CA LEU A 280 -14.89 2.98 6.22
C LEU A 280 -16.35 3.38 6.45
N THR A 281 -17.12 3.36 5.37
CA THR A 281 -18.57 3.64 5.38
C THR A 281 -19.41 2.41 5.08
N GLN A 282 -18.93 1.55 4.16
CA GLN A 282 -19.62 0.33 3.76
C GLN A 282 -18.63 -0.78 3.44
N TYR A 283 -19.07 -2.02 3.64
CA TYR A 283 -18.32 -3.21 3.24
C TYR A 283 -19.26 -4.33 2.84
N SER A 284 -18.83 -5.18 1.91
CA SER A 284 -19.53 -6.36 1.45
C SER A 284 -18.56 -7.41 0.90
N GLY A 285 -19.03 -8.63 0.66
CA GLY A 285 -18.26 -9.70 0.01
C GLY A 285 -17.03 -10.17 0.79
N LEU A 286 -17.00 -9.98 2.11
CA LEU A 286 -15.86 -10.39 2.94
C LEU A 286 -15.66 -11.91 2.91
N ALA A 287 -14.41 -12.36 3.07
CA ALA A 287 -14.04 -13.77 3.12
C ALA A 287 -14.67 -14.56 4.30
N GLY A 288 -15.30 -13.87 5.23
CA GLY A 288 -15.99 -14.46 6.38
C GLY A 288 -16.55 -13.40 7.32
N PRO A 289 -17.03 -13.78 8.51
CA PRO A 289 -17.60 -12.85 9.46
C PRO A 289 -16.58 -11.82 9.95
N LEU A 290 -17.03 -10.58 10.14
CA LEU A 290 -16.25 -9.48 10.70
C LEU A 290 -16.45 -9.45 12.22
N THR A 291 -15.64 -10.23 12.93
CA THR A 291 -15.79 -10.45 14.37
C THR A 291 -15.27 -9.29 15.22
N ALA A 292 -14.43 -8.43 14.65
CA ALA A 292 -13.94 -7.21 15.31
C ALA A 292 -15.00 -6.12 15.43
N ARG A 293 -16.13 -6.21 14.70
CA ARG A 293 -17.22 -5.24 14.81
C ARG A 293 -18.01 -5.45 16.11
N ILE A 294 -18.13 -4.39 16.91
CA ILE A 294 -18.81 -4.41 18.20
C ILE A 294 -20.26 -3.93 18.07
N ARG A 295 -20.51 -2.93 17.23
CA ARG A 295 -21.81 -2.28 16.97
C ARG A 295 -21.95 -1.86 15.54
#